data_91a0941d28db5751295905e70b3ccb30
#
_entry.id   91a0941d28db5751295905e70b3ccb30
#
_cell.length_a   1.000
_cell.length_b   1.000
_cell.length_c   1.000
_cell.angle_alpha   90.00
_cell.angle_beta   90.00
_cell.angle_gamma   90.00
#
_symmetry.space_group_name_H-M   'P 1'
#
loop_
_entity.id
_entity.type
_entity.pdbx_description
1 polymer ?
#
loop_
_entity_poly.entity_id
_entity_poly.type
_entity_poly.pdbx_seq_one_letter_code
_entity_poly.pdbx_strand_id
1 'polypeptide(L)'
;MTEKQLRALVAEKAESHIGLKESDGSYRCIIDTYNSIRPLPRGYLMSLRDPWCAAFVSAVGQECGLGNILFPECACNAMIELYRAAGRYEDASLGVPHVGDIIMYNYNPGAGAEHTGIITAVDGDTLRVVEGNSNDAVSVRTINASTWYIYGFCQPDYASAADESEPPRAGGDGRADAGYEDESAEAPKEELRAELYLPYLRRGDTGECVRAAQAMLIARGFRCGPWGSDGEFGDATYGAVQRFQRAKKLEIDGVVGRESWTALLGL
;
A
#
# COMPACT_ATOMS: atom_id res chain seq x y z
N MET A 1 3.90 5.74 23.42
CA MET A 1 3.78 4.44 22.67
C MET A 1 4.87 4.41 21.60
N THR A 2 5.48 3.24 21.35
CA THR A 2 6.45 3.08 20.27
C THR A 2 5.75 3.10 18.90
N GLU A 3 6.49 3.32 17.81
CA GLU A 3 5.96 3.21 16.44
C GLU A 3 5.24 1.88 16.21
N LYS A 4 5.86 0.77 16.60
CA LYS A 4 5.26 -0.57 16.48
C LYS A 4 3.91 -0.70 17.21
N GLN A 5 3.80 -0.08 18.39
CA GLN A 5 2.54 -0.10 19.17
C GLN A 5 1.47 0.77 18.51
N LEU A 6 1.84 1.91 17.92
CA LEU A 6 0.89 2.76 17.20
C LEU A 6 0.37 2.08 15.92
N ARG A 7 1.24 1.41 15.16
CA ARG A 7 0.85 0.62 14.00
C ARG A 7 -0.11 -0.52 14.38
N ALA A 8 0.18 -1.23 15.47
CA ALA A 8 -0.69 -2.28 16.00
C ALA A 8 -2.04 -1.71 16.46
N LEU A 9 -2.05 -0.57 17.15
CA LEU A 9 -3.29 0.10 17.59
C LEU A 9 -4.22 0.40 16.41
N VAL A 10 -3.69 0.92 15.31
CA VAL A 10 -4.47 1.23 14.11
C VAL A 10 -5.01 -0.05 13.46
N ALA A 11 -4.18 -1.09 13.37
CA ALA A 11 -4.60 -2.39 12.83
C ALA A 11 -5.71 -3.03 13.68
N GLU A 12 -5.55 -3.09 15.00
CA GLU A 12 -6.55 -3.62 15.94
C GLU A 12 -7.85 -2.81 15.88
N LYS A 13 -7.76 -1.49 15.79
CA LYS A 13 -8.91 -0.62 15.65
C LYS A 13 -9.67 -0.91 14.36
N ALA A 14 -8.98 -1.00 13.23
CA ALA A 14 -9.60 -1.36 11.95
C ALA A 14 -10.31 -2.72 12.03
N GLU A 15 -9.67 -3.72 12.64
CA GLU A 15 -10.24 -5.05 12.83
C GLU A 15 -11.47 -5.07 13.73
N SER A 16 -11.53 -4.19 14.73
CA SER A 16 -12.69 -4.08 15.62
C SER A 16 -13.98 -3.67 14.91
N HIS A 17 -13.90 -3.12 13.72
CA HIS A 17 -15.05 -2.70 12.89
C HIS A 17 -15.53 -3.80 11.93
N ILE A 18 -14.83 -4.92 11.81
CA ILE A 18 -15.19 -5.99 10.86
C ILE A 18 -16.63 -6.44 11.13
N GLY A 19 -17.43 -6.50 10.06
CA GLY A 19 -18.82 -6.91 10.12
C GLY A 19 -19.83 -5.76 10.23
N LEU A 20 -19.39 -4.52 10.47
CA LEU A 20 -20.26 -3.35 10.33
C LEU A 20 -20.72 -3.25 8.87
N LYS A 21 -22.00 -2.97 8.61
CA LYS A 21 -22.57 -3.03 7.27
C LYS A 21 -23.75 -2.10 7.06
N GLU A 22 -24.06 -1.81 5.82
CA GLU A 22 -25.18 -0.96 5.44
C GLU A 22 -26.53 -1.60 5.73
N SER A 23 -26.66 -2.90 5.50
CA SER A 23 -27.93 -3.64 5.57
C SER A 23 -28.61 -3.62 6.94
N ASP A 24 -27.86 -3.44 8.03
CA ASP A 24 -28.38 -3.30 9.40
C ASP A 24 -28.15 -1.89 9.98
N GLY A 25 -27.50 -1.02 9.23
CA GLY A 25 -27.21 0.36 9.62
C GLY A 25 -26.03 0.50 10.60
N SER A 26 -25.33 -0.57 10.96
CA SER A 26 -24.23 -0.52 11.93
C SER A 26 -23.03 0.31 11.45
N TYR A 27 -22.79 0.43 10.13
CA TYR A 27 -21.73 1.25 9.53
C TYR A 27 -21.87 2.76 9.81
N ARG A 28 -23.06 3.23 10.26
CA ARG A 28 -23.32 4.66 10.51
C ARG A 28 -22.33 5.28 11.47
N CYS A 29 -21.85 4.52 12.44
CA CYS A 29 -20.83 5.02 13.37
C CYS A 29 -19.56 5.51 12.66
N ILE A 30 -19.19 4.91 11.53
CA ILE A 30 -18.05 5.34 10.70
C ILE A 30 -18.31 6.72 10.10
N ILE A 31 -19.50 6.91 9.52
CA ILE A 31 -19.92 8.20 8.95
C ILE A 31 -20.02 9.28 10.03
N ASP A 32 -20.59 8.93 11.18
CA ASP A 32 -20.73 9.86 12.32
C ASP A 32 -19.36 10.26 12.88
N THR A 33 -18.43 9.30 13.01
CA THR A 33 -17.04 9.59 13.43
C THR A 33 -16.34 10.51 12.43
N TYR A 34 -16.40 10.21 11.12
CA TYR A 34 -15.85 11.10 10.09
C TYR A 34 -16.48 12.50 10.18
N ASN A 35 -17.80 12.60 10.27
CA ASN A 35 -18.52 13.87 10.33
C ASN A 35 -18.25 14.67 11.64
N SER A 36 -17.69 14.03 12.66
CA SER A 36 -17.27 14.70 13.91
C SER A 36 -15.90 15.37 13.83
N ILE A 37 -15.08 15.06 12.82
CA ILE A 37 -13.72 15.60 12.64
C ILE A 37 -13.77 17.14 12.50
N ARG A 38 -12.86 17.84 13.19
CA ARG A 38 -12.77 19.30 13.12
C ARG A 38 -11.33 19.77 12.89
N PRO A 39 -11.05 20.62 11.87
CA PRO A 39 -12.00 21.04 10.83
C PRO A 39 -12.45 19.86 9.98
N LEU A 40 -13.69 19.89 9.50
CA LEU A 40 -14.19 18.84 8.62
C LEU A 40 -13.40 18.83 7.30
N PRO A 41 -12.84 17.67 6.87
CA PRO A 41 -12.05 17.60 5.65
C PRO A 41 -12.80 18.18 4.45
N ARG A 42 -12.18 19.11 3.75
CA ARG A 42 -12.77 19.89 2.64
C ARG A 42 -14.15 20.54 2.94
N GLY A 43 -14.57 20.60 4.20
CA GLY A 43 -15.91 21.05 4.59
C GLY A 43 -17.04 20.12 4.13
N TYR A 44 -16.71 18.88 3.72
CA TYR A 44 -17.67 17.93 3.16
C TYR A 44 -18.33 17.06 4.23
N LEU A 45 -19.60 17.30 4.49
CA LEU A 45 -20.42 16.47 5.39
C LEU A 45 -20.93 15.24 4.61
N MET A 46 -20.48 14.05 5.00
CA MET A 46 -20.90 12.82 4.35
C MET A 46 -22.33 12.43 4.69
N SER A 47 -23.05 11.97 3.68
CA SER A 47 -24.34 11.32 3.80
C SER A 47 -24.20 9.80 3.87
N LEU A 48 -25.30 9.13 4.26
CA LEU A 48 -25.35 7.65 4.28
C LEU A 48 -25.38 6.99 2.89
N ARG A 49 -25.29 7.77 1.81
CA ARG A 49 -25.28 7.27 0.42
C ARG A 49 -23.94 7.44 -0.26
N ASP A 50 -23.01 8.11 0.41
CA ASP A 50 -21.69 8.37 -0.15
C ASP A 50 -20.81 7.12 -0.01
N PRO A 51 -19.91 6.87 -0.95
CA PRO A 51 -18.87 5.84 -0.78
C PRO A 51 -18.01 6.15 0.45
N TRP A 52 -17.84 5.20 1.35
CA TRP A 52 -17.24 5.46 2.66
C TRP A 52 -15.94 4.69 2.93
N CYS A 53 -15.26 4.16 1.91
CA CYS A 53 -13.99 3.48 2.11
C CYS A 53 -12.89 4.39 2.69
N ALA A 54 -12.73 5.62 2.16
CA ALA A 54 -11.76 6.57 2.69
C ALA A 54 -12.21 7.17 4.04
N ALA A 55 -13.52 7.35 4.24
CA ALA A 55 -14.06 7.77 5.53
C ALA A 55 -13.83 6.73 6.63
N PHE A 56 -13.83 5.43 6.30
CA PHE A 56 -13.46 4.37 7.23
C PHE A 56 -12.01 4.55 7.72
N VAL A 57 -11.07 4.77 6.83
CA VAL A 57 -9.66 5.03 7.19
C VAL A 57 -9.56 6.25 8.11
N SER A 58 -10.29 7.32 7.77
CA SER A 58 -10.32 8.55 8.56
C SER A 58 -10.95 8.36 9.95
N ALA A 59 -12.02 7.57 10.04
CA ALA A 59 -12.67 7.24 11.31
C ALA A 59 -11.73 6.44 12.22
N VAL A 60 -11.04 5.42 11.68
CA VAL A 60 -10.03 4.66 12.42
C VAL A 60 -8.92 5.57 12.96
N GLY A 61 -8.40 6.48 12.12
CA GLY A 61 -7.38 7.45 12.53
C GLY A 61 -7.87 8.37 13.65
N GLN A 62 -9.11 8.86 13.55
CA GLN A 62 -9.75 9.71 14.57
C GLN A 62 -9.93 8.96 15.89
N GLU A 63 -10.41 7.72 15.85
CA GLU A 63 -10.64 6.90 17.03
C GLU A 63 -9.34 6.49 17.74
N CYS A 64 -8.24 6.37 16.98
CA CYS A 64 -6.91 6.16 17.55
C CYS A 64 -6.26 7.43 18.10
N GLY A 65 -6.85 8.61 17.88
CA GLY A 65 -6.23 9.90 18.23
C GLY A 65 -5.05 10.27 17.33
N LEU A 66 -4.96 9.67 16.15
CA LEU A 66 -3.86 9.80 15.20
C LEU A 66 -4.24 10.55 13.91
N GLY A 67 -5.30 11.38 13.96
CA GLY A 67 -5.76 12.15 12.80
C GLY A 67 -4.74 13.17 12.26
N ASN A 68 -3.67 13.45 12.99
CA ASN A 68 -2.55 14.28 12.53
C ASN A 68 -1.57 13.54 11.59
N ILE A 69 -1.55 12.21 11.60
CA ILE A 69 -0.69 11.37 10.74
C ILE A 69 -1.50 10.46 9.81
N LEU A 70 -2.70 10.01 10.24
CA LEU A 70 -3.69 9.42 9.36
C LEU A 70 -4.60 10.55 8.85
N PHE A 71 -4.12 11.26 7.82
CA PHE A 71 -4.77 12.46 7.30
C PHE A 71 -6.24 12.21 6.92
N PRO A 72 -7.20 12.84 7.61
CA PRO A 72 -8.61 12.54 7.39
C PRO A 72 -9.10 13.07 6.03
N GLU A 73 -9.75 12.19 5.28
CA GLU A 73 -10.31 12.46 3.97
C GLU A 73 -11.42 11.44 3.64
N CYS A 74 -12.36 11.79 2.76
CA CYS A 74 -13.43 10.89 2.31
C CYS A 74 -13.33 10.50 0.84
N ALA A 75 -12.28 10.94 0.14
CA ALA A 75 -12.03 10.59 -1.25
C ALA A 75 -10.61 10.06 -1.44
N CYS A 76 -10.47 8.89 -2.05
CA CYS A 76 -9.19 8.19 -2.20
C CYS A 76 -8.10 9.04 -2.87
N ASN A 77 -8.42 9.70 -3.98
CA ASN A 77 -7.44 10.54 -4.68
C ASN A 77 -7.01 11.77 -3.86
N ALA A 78 -7.94 12.40 -3.14
CA ALA A 78 -7.60 13.51 -2.27
C ALA A 78 -6.75 13.07 -1.07
N MET A 79 -7.00 11.88 -0.53
CA MET A 79 -6.15 11.27 0.50
C MET A 79 -4.72 11.06 -0.02
N ILE A 80 -4.55 10.51 -1.23
CA ILE A 80 -3.23 10.36 -1.87
C ILE A 80 -2.50 11.70 -1.95
N GLU A 81 -3.18 12.78 -2.37
CA GLU A 81 -2.54 14.10 -2.49
C GLU A 81 -2.04 14.64 -1.15
N LEU A 82 -2.76 14.38 -0.04
CA LEU A 82 -2.28 14.73 1.30
C LEU A 82 -0.99 13.99 1.65
N TYR A 83 -0.93 12.68 1.37
CA TYR A 83 0.27 11.87 1.63
C TYR A 83 1.42 12.20 0.68
N ARG A 84 1.14 12.53 -0.59
CA ARG A 84 2.16 13.05 -1.52
C ARG A 84 2.75 14.37 -1.06
N ALA A 85 1.91 15.29 -0.62
CA ALA A 85 2.36 16.59 -0.09
C ALA A 85 3.22 16.42 1.17
N ALA A 86 2.99 15.39 1.96
CA ALA A 86 3.79 15.04 3.14
C ALA A 86 5.05 14.19 2.80
N GLY A 87 5.27 13.80 1.53
CA GLY A 87 6.35 12.90 1.13
C GLY A 87 6.18 11.47 1.68
N ARG A 88 4.92 11.04 1.90
CA ARG A 88 4.54 9.79 2.56
C ARG A 88 3.65 8.89 1.68
N TYR A 89 3.66 9.08 0.38
CA TYR A 89 3.00 8.21 -0.59
C TYR A 89 4.05 7.53 -1.45
N GLU A 90 3.92 6.24 -1.62
CA GLU A 90 4.75 5.44 -2.52
C GLU A 90 3.87 4.67 -3.51
N ASP A 91 4.27 4.68 -4.77
CA ASP A 91 3.64 3.85 -5.79
C ASP A 91 3.84 2.36 -5.47
N ALA A 92 2.91 1.51 -5.88
CA ALA A 92 2.95 0.07 -5.58
C ALA A 92 4.24 -0.65 -6.02
N SER A 93 4.92 -0.10 -7.02
CA SER A 93 6.20 -0.64 -7.53
C SER A 93 7.41 -0.31 -6.65
N LEU A 94 7.30 0.67 -5.77
CA LEU A 94 8.39 1.18 -4.93
C LEU A 94 8.13 0.94 -3.44
N GLY A 95 6.85 0.89 -3.05
CA GLY A 95 6.45 0.84 -1.66
C GLY A 95 6.64 -0.53 -1.02
N VAL A 96 7.25 -0.55 0.16
CA VAL A 96 7.25 -1.72 1.03
C VAL A 96 6.11 -1.55 2.04
N PRO A 97 5.04 -2.37 1.95
CA PRO A 97 3.88 -2.24 2.82
C PRO A 97 4.19 -2.71 4.26
N HIS A 98 3.69 -1.96 5.22
CA HIS A 98 3.79 -2.29 6.64
C HIS A 98 2.40 -2.33 7.29
N VAL A 99 2.30 -2.99 8.43
CA VAL A 99 1.09 -2.94 9.26
C VAL A 99 0.78 -1.49 9.63
N GLY A 100 -0.47 -1.08 9.48
CA GLY A 100 -0.94 0.28 9.72
C GLY A 100 -0.83 1.21 8.50
N ASP A 101 -0.19 0.80 7.42
CA ASP A 101 -0.20 1.56 6.18
C ASP A 101 -1.57 1.49 5.49
N ILE A 102 -1.87 2.52 4.71
CA ILE A 102 -3.12 2.62 3.96
C ILE A 102 -2.82 2.18 2.53
N ILE A 103 -3.50 1.13 2.08
CA ILE A 103 -3.39 0.64 0.71
C ILE A 103 -4.41 1.33 -0.18
N MET A 104 -4.00 1.71 -1.38
CA MET A 104 -4.84 2.32 -2.41
C MET A 104 -5.00 1.38 -3.59
N TYR A 105 -6.22 1.28 -4.12
CA TYR A 105 -6.54 0.42 -5.25
C TYR A 105 -7.01 1.21 -6.46
N ASN A 106 -6.61 0.74 -7.64
CA ASN A 106 -7.09 1.24 -8.93
C ASN A 106 -7.50 0.04 -9.80
N TYR A 107 -8.79 -0.16 -9.94
CA TYR A 107 -9.33 -1.25 -10.77
C TYR A 107 -9.47 -0.85 -12.24
N ASN A 108 -9.50 0.47 -12.53
CA ASN A 108 -9.66 1.02 -13.87
C ASN A 108 -8.45 1.91 -14.20
N PRO A 109 -7.48 1.43 -15.00
CA PRO A 109 -6.30 2.20 -15.37
C PRO A 109 -6.67 3.60 -15.91
N GLY A 110 -6.07 4.66 -15.32
CA GLY A 110 -6.34 6.05 -15.68
C GLY A 110 -7.38 6.76 -14.81
N ALA A 111 -8.13 6.06 -13.96
CA ALA A 111 -9.15 6.67 -13.08
C ALA A 111 -8.58 7.21 -11.74
N GLY A 112 -7.33 6.90 -11.41
CA GLY A 112 -6.77 7.14 -10.07
C GLY A 112 -7.23 6.08 -9.08
N ALA A 113 -7.09 6.33 -7.77
CA ALA A 113 -7.51 5.38 -6.75
C ALA A 113 -9.03 5.40 -6.57
N GLU A 114 -9.63 4.21 -6.61
CA GLU A 114 -11.09 4.02 -6.52
C GLU A 114 -11.51 3.40 -5.19
N HIS A 115 -10.56 2.79 -4.46
CA HIS A 115 -10.83 2.12 -3.19
C HIS A 115 -9.61 2.16 -2.28
N THR A 116 -9.82 1.89 -0.98
CA THR A 116 -8.75 1.93 0.04
C THR A 116 -9.08 1.06 1.24
N GLY A 117 -8.05 0.69 1.98
CA GLY A 117 -8.14 -0.03 3.25
C GLY A 117 -6.91 0.17 4.11
N ILE A 118 -6.90 -0.48 5.28
CA ILE A 118 -5.78 -0.47 6.23
C ILE A 118 -5.15 -1.85 6.26
N ILE A 119 -3.83 -1.93 6.11
CA ILE A 119 -3.06 -3.18 6.21
C ILE A 119 -2.98 -3.57 7.68
N THR A 120 -3.51 -4.74 8.03
CA THR A 120 -3.54 -5.23 9.43
C THR A 120 -2.54 -6.36 9.69
N ALA A 121 -2.07 -7.04 8.65
CA ALA A 121 -0.96 -7.99 8.75
C ALA A 121 -0.17 -8.06 7.43
N VAL A 122 1.11 -8.36 7.56
CA VAL A 122 2.04 -8.60 6.45
C VAL A 122 2.76 -9.91 6.74
N ASP A 123 2.66 -10.87 5.81
CA ASP A 123 3.35 -12.17 5.89
C ASP A 123 4.00 -12.44 4.52
N GLY A 124 5.29 -12.13 4.44
CA GLY A 124 5.99 -12.08 3.16
C GLY A 124 5.28 -11.14 2.18
N ASP A 125 4.92 -11.65 1.01
CA ASP A 125 4.16 -10.91 0.00
C ASP A 125 2.63 -10.90 0.25
N THR A 126 2.15 -11.57 1.29
CA THR A 126 0.71 -11.63 1.59
C THR A 126 0.30 -10.52 2.54
N LEU A 127 -0.66 -9.71 2.12
CA LEU A 127 -1.23 -8.63 2.88
C LEU A 127 -2.64 -9.01 3.35
N ARG A 128 -2.91 -8.78 4.63
CA ARG A 128 -4.26 -8.78 5.18
C ARG A 128 -4.71 -7.33 5.34
N VAL A 129 -5.81 -6.99 4.71
CA VAL A 129 -6.33 -5.62 4.65
C VAL A 129 -7.75 -5.59 5.18
N VAL A 130 -8.08 -4.61 6.01
CA VAL A 130 -9.44 -4.31 6.42
C VAL A 130 -9.94 -3.11 5.62
N GLU A 131 -11.06 -3.27 4.95
CA GLU A 131 -11.64 -2.30 4.02
C GLU A 131 -13.03 -1.89 4.46
N GLY A 132 -13.30 -0.58 4.48
CA GLY A 132 -14.65 -0.05 4.57
C GLY A 132 -15.32 -0.03 3.20
N ASN A 133 -16.66 -0.15 3.17
CA ASN A 133 -17.46 -0.14 1.94
C ASN A 133 -17.04 -1.20 0.91
N SER A 134 -16.54 -2.32 1.37
CA SER A 134 -16.26 -3.47 0.53
C SER A 134 -17.47 -4.41 0.58
N ASN A 135 -18.27 -4.45 -0.50
CA ASN A 135 -19.60 -5.06 -0.56
C ASN A 135 -20.54 -4.52 0.55
N ASP A 136 -20.61 -3.19 0.66
CA ASP A 136 -21.46 -2.46 1.62
C ASP A 136 -21.17 -2.81 3.10
N ALA A 137 -19.95 -3.25 3.41
CA ALA A 137 -19.54 -3.66 4.75
C ALA A 137 -18.07 -3.32 5.06
N VAL A 138 -17.69 -3.41 6.34
CA VAL A 138 -16.28 -3.54 6.73
C VAL A 138 -15.91 -5.02 6.61
N SER A 139 -14.99 -5.31 5.71
CA SER A 139 -14.59 -6.68 5.38
C SER A 139 -13.08 -6.85 5.32
N VAL A 140 -12.65 -8.10 5.31
CA VAL A 140 -11.23 -8.47 5.18
C VAL A 140 -10.94 -8.92 3.76
N ARG A 141 -9.84 -8.39 3.21
CA ARG A 141 -9.24 -8.88 1.98
C ARG A 141 -7.86 -9.46 2.28
N THR A 142 -7.56 -10.61 1.71
CA THR A 142 -6.20 -11.16 1.67
C THR A 142 -5.72 -11.11 0.22
N ILE A 143 -4.60 -10.42 -0.03
CA ILE A 143 -4.07 -10.24 -1.37
C ILE A 143 -2.55 -10.33 -1.38
N ASN A 144 -1.97 -10.62 -2.54
CA ASN A 144 -0.53 -10.54 -2.74
C ASN A 144 -0.12 -9.08 -3.00
N ALA A 145 0.99 -8.62 -2.41
CA ALA A 145 1.51 -7.26 -2.57
C ALA A 145 1.87 -6.93 -4.03
N SER A 146 2.06 -7.94 -4.89
CA SER A 146 2.29 -7.79 -6.32
C SER A 146 1.01 -7.68 -7.16
N THR A 147 -0.17 -7.64 -6.54
CA THR A 147 -1.45 -7.59 -7.24
C THR A 147 -1.57 -6.31 -8.08
N TRP A 148 -1.89 -6.45 -9.36
CA TRP A 148 -1.83 -5.40 -10.37
C TRP A 148 -2.70 -4.17 -10.10
N TYR A 149 -3.80 -4.30 -9.36
CA TYR A 149 -4.68 -3.19 -9.03
C TYR A 149 -4.30 -2.45 -7.74
N ILE A 150 -3.21 -2.81 -7.08
CA ILE A 150 -2.64 -1.97 -6.02
C ILE A 150 -2.05 -0.73 -6.70
N TYR A 151 -2.54 0.45 -6.30
CA TYR A 151 -2.10 1.72 -6.85
C TYR A 151 -0.89 2.27 -6.12
N GLY A 152 -0.86 2.08 -4.79
CA GLY A 152 0.24 2.50 -3.93
C GLY A 152 -0.13 2.44 -2.46
N PHE A 153 0.77 2.97 -1.65
CA PHE A 153 0.68 2.96 -0.20
C PHE A 153 0.83 4.37 0.36
N CYS A 154 -0.11 4.78 1.21
CA CYS A 154 0.06 5.93 2.06
C CYS A 154 0.64 5.47 3.39
N GLN A 155 1.77 6.05 3.81
CA GLN A 155 2.56 5.62 4.95
C GLN A 155 2.49 6.69 6.05
N PRO A 156 1.58 6.55 7.05
CA PRO A 156 1.49 7.51 8.15
C PRO A 156 2.80 7.60 8.92
N ASP A 157 3.15 8.80 9.37
CA ASP A 157 4.40 9.04 10.09
C ASP A 157 4.31 8.63 11.56
N TYR A 158 4.21 7.33 11.79
CA TYR A 158 4.13 6.76 13.14
C TYR A 158 5.38 7.05 13.97
N ALA A 159 6.55 7.18 13.34
CA ALA A 159 7.78 7.53 14.04
C ALA A 159 7.69 8.89 14.70
N SER A 160 7.12 9.90 14.01
CA SER A 160 6.95 11.25 14.58
C SER A 160 5.91 11.31 15.69
N ALA A 161 4.95 10.38 15.70
CA ALA A 161 3.91 10.29 16.71
C ALA A 161 4.30 9.41 17.90
N ALA A 162 5.40 8.67 17.79
CA ALA A 162 5.90 7.80 18.85
C ALA A 162 6.51 8.64 19.98
N ASP A 163 6.21 8.25 21.22
CA ASP A 163 6.85 8.83 22.41
C ASP A 163 8.03 7.94 22.79
N GLU A 164 9.24 8.41 22.51
CA GLU A 164 10.51 7.70 22.82
C GLU A 164 10.82 7.63 24.31
N SER A 165 10.01 8.22 25.17
CA SER A 165 10.31 8.40 26.60
C SER A 165 10.02 7.15 27.47
N GLU A 166 9.48 6.07 26.95
CA GLU A 166 9.23 4.85 27.71
C GLU A 166 10.21 3.73 27.36
N PRO A 167 11.28 3.52 28.17
CA PRO A 167 12.15 2.34 28.01
C PRO A 167 11.34 1.07 28.30
N PRO A 168 11.66 -0.09 27.69
CA PRO A 168 10.97 -1.33 27.94
C PRO A 168 11.04 -1.68 29.44
N ARG A 169 9.88 -1.91 30.09
CA ARG A 169 9.83 -2.38 31.48
C ARG A 169 10.49 -3.75 31.53
N ALA A 170 11.74 -3.76 31.98
CA ALA A 170 12.41 -4.98 32.40
C ALA A 170 11.73 -5.49 33.66
N GLY A 171 11.05 -6.66 33.56
CA GLY A 171 10.69 -7.47 34.70
C GLY A 171 11.97 -7.96 35.38
N GLY A 172 12.08 -7.75 36.69
CA GLY A 172 13.28 -7.94 37.47
C GLY A 172 13.72 -9.39 37.63
N ASP A 173 14.99 -9.62 37.83
CA ASP A 173 15.67 -9.99 39.07
C ASP A 173 17.13 -10.30 38.81
N GLY A 174 17.94 -9.57 39.49
CA GLY A 174 19.15 -9.86 40.24
C GLY A 174 20.27 -10.78 39.69
N ARG A 175 21.39 -10.26 39.31
CA ARG A 175 22.69 -10.32 40.01
C ARG A 175 23.83 -9.89 39.11
N ALA A 176 24.68 -9.09 39.71
CA ALA A 176 25.97 -8.64 39.20
C ALA A 176 26.94 -9.82 38.93
N ASP A 177 27.79 -9.70 37.90
CA ASP A 177 29.21 -9.64 38.09
C ASP A 177 29.95 -9.11 36.84
N ALA A 178 31.12 -8.56 37.10
CA ALA A 178 31.97 -7.80 36.22
C ALA A 178 32.71 -8.66 35.18
N GLY A 179 33.03 -8.02 34.03
CA GLY A 179 33.93 -8.57 33.04
C GLY A 179 34.01 -7.67 31.82
N TYR A 180 34.88 -6.66 31.89
CA TYR A 180 35.31 -5.84 30.77
C TYR A 180 36.27 -6.65 29.93
N GLU A 181 35.90 -7.08 28.73
CA GLU A 181 36.87 -7.45 27.69
C GLU A 181 36.42 -6.82 26.36
N ASP A 182 37.30 -5.93 25.91
CA ASP A 182 37.37 -5.31 24.62
C ASP A 182 37.58 -6.39 23.54
N GLU A 183 36.59 -6.64 22.70
CA GLU A 183 36.78 -7.29 21.41
C GLU A 183 36.12 -6.47 20.32
N SER A 184 36.99 -5.82 19.55
CA SER A 184 36.69 -5.21 18.27
C SER A 184 36.07 -6.24 17.32
N ALA A 185 34.72 -6.36 17.36
CA ALA A 185 34.00 -7.11 16.37
C ALA A 185 33.77 -6.19 15.16
N GLU A 186 34.42 -6.51 14.04
CA GLU A 186 34.12 -5.97 12.73
C GLU A 186 32.60 -6.07 12.51
N ALA A 187 31.98 -4.91 12.20
CA ALA A 187 30.60 -4.85 11.76
C ALA A 187 30.44 -5.79 10.55
N PRO A 188 29.36 -6.61 10.51
CA PRO A 188 29.09 -7.42 9.34
C PRO A 188 28.96 -6.49 8.13
N LYS A 189 29.73 -6.76 7.09
CA LYS A 189 29.58 -6.12 5.80
C LYS A 189 28.17 -6.44 5.32
N GLU A 190 27.26 -5.51 5.52
CA GLU A 190 25.97 -5.49 4.89
C GLU A 190 26.23 -5.43 3.38
N GLU A 191 26.13 -6.58 2.70
CA GLU A 191 26.11 -6.60 1.25
C GLU A 191 24.98 -5.72 0.83
N LEU A 192 25.32 -4.58 0.22
CA LEU A 192 24.36 -3.67 -0.41
C LEU A 192 23.70 -4.44 -1.55
N ARG A 193 22.64 -5.18 -1.25
CA ARG A 193 21.71 -5.69 -2.26
C ARG A 193 20.97 -4.49 -2.80
N ALA A 194 21.46 -3.96 -3.89
CA ALA A 194 20.67 -3.04 -4.71
C ALA A 194 19.48 -3.85 -5.25
N GLU A 195 18.36 -3.81 -4.56
CA GLU A 195 17.11 -4.32 -5.09
C GLU A 195 16.72 -3.40 -6.23
N LEU A 196 16.75 -3.94 -7.44
CA LEU A 196 16.32 -3.22 -8.62
C LEU A 196 14.78 -3.16 -8.61
N TYR A 197 14.22 -2.08 -8.11
CA TYR A 197 12.80 -1.84 -8.14
C TYR A 197 12.37 -1.40 -9.54
N LEU A 198 11.62 -2.25 -10.23
CA LEU A 198 11.07 -1.97 -11.53
C LEU A 198 9.56 -1.70 -11.42
N PRO A 199 9.05 -0.62 -12.06
CA PRO A 199 7.65 -0.24 -11.92
C PRO A 199 6.71 -1.27 -12.54
N TYR A 200 5.49 -1.37 -11.99
CA TYR A 200 4.40 -2.02 -12.67
C TYR A 200 4.03 -1.21 -13.90
N LEU A 201 3.97 -1.88 -15.07
CA LEU A 201 3.57 -1.25 -16.32
C LEU A 201 2.29 -1.88 -16.84
N ARG A 202 1.35 -1.03 -17.23
CA ARG A 202 0.02 -1.43 -17.67
C ARG A 202 -0.48 -0.53 -18.79
N ARG A 203 -1.60 -0.91 -19.40
CA ARG A 203 -2.22 -0.13 -20.47
C ARG A 203 -2.48 1.32 -20.02
N GLY A 204 -2.04 2.27 -20.83
CA GLY A 204 -2.12 3.71 -20.56
C GLY A 204 -0.85 4.32 -19.99
N ASP A 205 0.08 3.53 -19.48
CA ASP A 205 1.37 4.03 -18.99
C ASP A 205 2.25 4.50 -20.15
N THR A 206 3.11 5.47 -19.87
CA THR A 206 4.07 6.03 -20.86
C THR A 206 5.44 6.26 -20.21
N GLY A 207 6.48 6.36 -21.04
CA GLY A 207 7.82 6.75 -20.59
C GLY A 207 8.89 5.68 -20.78
N GLU A 208 10.07 5.93 -20.19
CA GLU A 208 11.28 5.13 -20.45
C GLU A 208 11.18 3.69 -19.92
N CYS A 209 10.48 3.47 -18.81
CA CYS A 209 10.26 2.10 -18.31
C CYS A 209 9.38 1.28 -19.25
N VAL A 210 8.35 1.90 -19.87
CA VAL A 210 7.54 1.26 -20.91
C VAL A 210 8.39 0.95 -22.13
N ARG A 211 9.20 1.91 -22.57
CA ARG A 211 10.14 1.74 -23.70
C ARG A 211 11.12 0.59 -23.45
N ALA A 212 11.67 0.50 -22.24
CA ALA A 212 12.58 -0.58 -21.84
C ALA A 212 11.88 -1.96 -21.88
N ALA A 213 10.68 -2.07 -21.30
CA ALA A 213 9.89 -3.29 -21.33
C ALA A 213 9.55 -3.73 -22.77
N GLN A 214 9.12 -2.79 -23.62
CA GLN A 214 8.86 -3.05 -25.03
C GLN A 214 10.11 -3.54 -25.76
N ALA A 215 11.26 -2.91 -25.54
CA ALA A 215 12.53 -3.34 -26.14
C ALA A 215 12.89 -4.77 -25.73
N MET A 216 12.72 -5.12 -24.45
CA MET A 216 12.97 -6.46 -23.92
C MET A 216 11.99 -7.51 -24.49
N LEU A 217 10.70 -7.15 -24.62
CA LEU A 217 9.69 -8.00 -25.26
C LEU A 217 10.03 -8.26 -26.73
N ILE A 218 10.37 -7.20 -27.48
CA ILE A 218 10.72 -7.29 -28.90
C ILE A 218 11.97 -8.16 -29.11
N ALA A 219 13.01 -7.96 -28.27
CA ALA A 219 14.23 -8.77 -28.31
C ALA A 219 13.95 -10.27 -28.07
N ARG A 220 12.83 -10.62 -27.40
CA ARG A 220 12.37 -11.98 -27.17
C ARG A 220 11.32 -12.46 -28.18
N GLY A 221 11.08 -11.70 -29.25
CA GLY A 221 10.15 -12.05 -30.33
C GLY A 221 8.69 -11.64 -30.10
N PHE A 222 8.40 -10.88 -29.03
CA PHE A 222 7.03 -10.43 -28.72
C PHE A 222 6.86 -8.97 -29.22
N ARG A 223 6.39 -8.82 -30.46
CA ARG A 223 6.20 -7.51 -31.09
C ARG A 223 5.16 -6.65 -30.36
N CYS A 224 5.52 -5.40 -30.07
CA CYS A 224 4.68 -4.37 -29.41
C CYS A 224 3.96 -3.44 -30.40
N GLY A 225 3.68 -3.92 -31.60
CA GLY A 225 3.01 -3.13 -32.64
C GLY A 225 3.98 -2.60 -33.71
N PRO A 226 3.47 -1.75 -34.63
CA PRO A 226 4.25 -1.22 -35.74
C PRO A 226 5.26 -0.16 -35.33
N TRP A 227 5.02 0.50 -34.19
CA TRP A 227 5.86 1.60 -33.67
C TRP A 227 7.02 1.10 -32.79
N GLY A 228 7.08 -0.23 -32.53
CA GLY A 228 8.18 -0.82 -31.78
C GLY A 228 8.17 -0.46 -30.30
N SER A 229 9.30 0.03 -29.81
CA SER A 229 9.47 0.53 -28.44
C SER A 229 9.25 2.05 -28.40
N ASP A 230 8.00 2.48 -28.55
CA ASP A 230 7.60 3.88 -28.60
C ASP A 230 7.47 4.53 -27.20
N GLY A 231 7.42 3.72 -26.15
CA GLY A 231 7.23 4.19 -24.78
C GLY A 231 5.76 4.40 -24.42
N GLU A 232 4.82 3.90 -25.24
CA GLU A 232 3.39 3.95 -24.96
C GLU A 232 2.84 2.53 -24.73
N PHE A 233 2.29 2.27 -23.55
CA PHE A 233 1.70 0.97 -23.23
C PHE A 233 0.28 0.89 -23.79
N GLY A 234 0.17 0.83 -25.12
CA GLY A 234 -1.10 0.67 -25.82
C GLY A 234 -1.54 -0.81 -25.93
N ASP A 235 -2.60 -1.03 -26.72
CA ASP A 235 -3.18 -2.38 -26.94
C ASP A 235 -2.19 -3.37 -27.52
N ALA A 236 -1.30 -2.92 -28.37
CA ALA A 236 -0.28 -3.77 -28.99
C ALA A 236 0.75 -4.26 -27.96
N THR A 237 1.19 -3.37 -27.06
CA THR A 237 2.09 -3.70 -25.94
C THR A 237 1.39 -4.63 -24.96
N TYR A 238 0.14 -4.36 -24.59
CA TYR A 238 -0.67 -5.21 -23.72
C TYR A 238 -0.77 -6.64 -24.28
N GLY A 239 -1.11 -6.77 -25.55
CA GLY A 239 -1.14 -8.08 -26.22
C GLY A 239 0.22 -8.78 -26.29
N ALA A 240 1.32 -8.03 -26.42
CA ALA A 240 2.68 -8.57 -26.38
C ALA A 240 3.02 -9.13 -24.99
N VAL A 241 2.68 -8.41 -23.93
CA VAL A 241 2.88 -8.83 -22.53
C VAL A 241 2.09 -10.13 -22.27
N GLN A 242 0.81 -10.20 -22.65
CA GLN A 242 0.02 -11.42 -22.46
C GLN A 242 0.61 -12.63 -23.20
N ARG A 243 1.12 -12.45 -24.43
CA ARG A 243 1.81 -13.52 -25.15
C ARG A 243 3.09 -13.96 -24.47
N PHE A 244 3.85 -13.02 -23.94
CA PHE A 244 5.07 -13.27 -23.18
C PHE A 244 4.75 -14.04 -21.89
N GLN A 245 3.78 -13.56 -21.10
CA GLN A 245 3.35 -14.21 -19.86
C GLN A 245 2.91 -15.65 -20.10
N ARG A 246 2.09 -15.89 -21.15
CA ARG A 246 1.69 -17.24 -21.55
C ARG A 246 2.90 -18.13 -21.89
N ALA A 247 3.87 -17.61 -22.65
CA ALA A 247 5.07 -18.35 -23.02
C ALA A 247 5.97 -18.67 -21.81
N LYS A 248 5.95 -17.81 -20.79
CA LYS A 248 6.70 -17.98 -19.54
C LYS A 248 5.91 -18.70 -18.44
N LYS A 249 4.65 -19.07 -18.69
CA LYS A 249 3.73 -19.70 -17.73
C LYS A 249 3.47 -18.83 -16.49
N LEU A 250 3.47 -17.52 -16.67
CA LEU A 250 3.10 -16.53 -15.66
C LEU A 250 1.58 -16.28 -15.68
N GLU A 251 1.06 -15.57 -14.70
CA GLU A 251 -0.30 -15.05 -14.73
C GLU A 251 -0.50 -14.15 -15.96
N ILE A 252 -1.59 -14.35 -16.72
CA ILE A 252 -1.82 -13.68 -18.01
C ILE A 252 -2.74 -12.48 -17.75
N ASP A 253 -2.25 -11.49 -17.01
CA ASP A 253 -2.96 -10.26 -16.67
C ASP A 253 -2.67 -9.09 -17.61
N GLY A 254 -1.61 -9.21 -18.44
CA GLY A 254 -1.18 -8.16 -19.37
C GLY A 254 -0.45 -6.99 -18.66
N VAL A 255 -0.01 -7.17 -17.43
CA VAL A 255 0.75 -6.21 -16.64
C VAL A 255 2.20 -6.65 -16.52
N VAL A 256 3.15 -5.75 -16.69
CA VAL A 256 4.56 -6.04 -16.42
C VAL A 256 4.84 -5.78 -14.94
N GLY A 257 4.52 -6.75 -14.10
CA GLY A 257 4.82 -6.76 -12.67
C GLY A 257 6.14 -7.46 -12.35
N ARG A 258 6.40 -7.74 -11.07
CA ARG A 258 7.65 -8.35 -10.56
C ARG A 258 8.03 -9.61 -11.36
N GLU A 259 7.12 -10.58 -11.48
CA GLU A 259 7.39 -11.83 -12.19
C GLU A 259 7.70 -11.61 -13.68
N SER A 260 6.94 -10.72 -14.33
CA SER A 260 7.17 -10.37 -15.72
C SER A 260 8.52 -9.69 -15.91
N TRP A 261 8.92 -8.78 -15.01
CA TRP A 261 10.24 -8.14 -15.04
C TRP A 261 11.36 -9.14 -14.79
N THR A 262 11.24 -10.00 -13.76
CA THR A 262 12.21 -11.07 -13.47
C THR A 262 12.43 -11.93 -14.72
N ALA A 263 11.36 -12.37 -15.38
CA ALA A 263 11.46 -13.16 -16.60
C ALA A 263 11.98 -12.36 -17.82
N LEU A 264 11.71 -11.04 -17.88
CA LEU A 264 12.26 -10.15 -18.91
C LEU A 264 13.74 -9.87 -18.69
N LEU A 265 14.22 -9.83 -17.46
CA LEU A 265 15.62 -9.64 -17.13
C LEU A 265 16.43 -10.95 -17.22
N GLY A 266 15.75 -12.09 -17.15
CA GLY A 266 16.39 -13.41 -17.17
C GLY A 266 16.99 -13.81 -15.83
N LEU A 267 16.40 -13.30 -14.74
CA LEU A 267 16.80 -13.54 -13.35
C LEU A 267 16.08 -14.77 -12.76
#